data_13ab5e6c3bffc05750882af357bb343b
#
_entry.id   13ab5e6c3bffc05750882af357bb343b
#
_cell.length_a   1.000
_cell.length_b   1.000
_cell.length_c   1.000
_cell.angle_alpha   90.00
_cell.angle_beta   90.00
_cell.angle_gamma   90.00
#
_symmetry.space_group_name_H-M   'P 1'
#
loop_
_entity.id
_entity.type
_entity.pdbx_description
1 polymer ?
#
loop_
_entity_poly.entity_id
_entity_poly.type
_entity_poly.pdbx_seq_one_letter_code
_entity_poly.pdbx_strand_id
1 'polypeptide(L)'
;MQRGGKRKGAGRPYGKGPWMEATKPLRIPITLVEAVTKFMQTRGYKLPIYSSHVPAGTPENADDNVEKMTDLNSLLLRNPKETFLLRVIGDSMIDAGIYEKDMLTVDRKLEARNGQIVVASVDGQSTVKIFRRDRKGVTLMPENKKYMPIKILPENDFHILGVVTNVIRKFS
;
A
#
# COMPACT_ATOMS: atom_id res chain seq x y z
N MET A 1 34.98 -24.17 -40.80
CA MET A 1 33.67 -23.53 -40.95
C MET A 1 33.65 -22.21 -40.20
N GLN A 2 33.69 -21.08 -40.92
CA GLN A 2 33.67 -19.75 -40.33
C GLN A 2 32.26 -19.40 -39.85
N ARG A 3 32.12 -19.17 -38.52
CA ARG A 3 30.83 -18.66 -37.95
C ARG A 3 30.61 -17.25 -38.44
N GLY A 4 29.45 -16.99 -39.02
CA GLY A 4 29.05 -15.74 -39.65
C GLY A 4 29.26 -14.50 -38.76
N GLY A 5 30.05 -13.55 -39.26
CA GLY A 5 30.32 -12.27 -38.64
C GLY A 5 29.08 -11.39 -38.59
N LYS A 6 29.07 -10.41 -37.68
CA LYS A 6 28.03 -9.40 -37.56
C LYS A 6 27.80 -8.71 -38.91
N ARG A 7 26.63 -8.89 -39.52
CA ARG A 7 26.22 -8.16 -40.72
C ARG A 7 25.91 -6.71 -40.33
N LYS A 8 26.53 -5.75 -41.04
CA LYS A 8 26.25 -4.30 -40.91
C LYS A 8 24.75 -4.07 -41.22
N GLY A 9 23.97 -3.61 -40.27
CA GLY A 9 22.52 -3.41 -40.43
C GLY A 9 21.63 -4.58 -39.99
N ALA A 10 22.18 -5.65 -39.40
CA ALA A 10 21.39 -6.72 -38.82
C ALA A 10 20.85 -6.28 -37.47
N GLY A 11 19.59 -5.91 -37.43
CA GLY A 11 18.86 -5.50 -36.26
C GLY A 11 17.79 -4.47 -36.60
N ARG A 12 16.75 -4.35 -35.77
CA ARG A 12 15.71 -3.34 -35.94
C ARG A 12 16.32 -1.94 -35.79
N PRO A 13 16.11 -1.01 -36.75
CA PRO A 13 16.65 0.36 -36.64
C PRO A 13 16.22 1.03 -35.31
N TYR A 14 17.13 1.83 -34.74
CA TYR A 14 16.92 2.59 -33.52
C TYR A 14 15.61 3.43 -33.63
N GLY A 15 14.75 3.41 -32.61
CA GLY A 15 13.53 4.22 -32.57
C GLY A 15 12.35 3.70 -33.38
N LYS A 16 12.47 2.58 -34.14
CA LYS A 16 11.37 1.99 -34.95
C LYS A 16 10.66 0.83 -34.28
N GLY A 17 10.72 0.71 -32.95
CA GLY A 17 9.97 -0.28 -32.17
C GLY A 17 8.66 0.30 -31.62
N PRO A 18 7.78 -0.53 -31.05
CA PRO A 18 6.56 -0.08 -30.40
C PRO A 18 6.84 0.89 -29.23
N TRP A 19 8.05 0.90 -28.70
CA TRP A 19 8.47 1.75 -27.59
C TRP A 19 9.15 3.06 -28.04
N MET A 20 9.46 3.22 -29.32
CA MET A 20 10.15 4.38 -29.91
C MET A 20 11.50 4.73 -29.25
N GLU A 21 12.10 3.77 -28.54
CA GLU A 21 13.35 3.93 -27.79
C GLU A 21 14.24 2.67 -27.89
N ALA A 22 15.49 2.76 -27.41
CA ALA A 22 16.42 1.65 -27.39
C ALA A 22 15.95 0.55 -26.42
N THR A 23 15.98 -0.70 -26.85
CA THR A 23 15.60 -1.85 -26.03
C THR A 23 16.78 -2.80 -25.83
N LYS A 24 16.79 -3.52 -24.70
CA LYS A 24 17.70 -4.63 -24.41
C LYS A 24 16.93 -5.93 -24.26
N PRO A 25 17.40 -7.05 -24.82
CA PRO A 25 16.78 -8.34 -24.57
C PRO A 25 16.98 -8.74 -23.10
N LEU A 26 15.91 -9.21 -22.46
CA LEU A 26 15.90 -9.71 -21.10
C LEU A 26 15.36 -11.13 -21.09
N ARG A 27 16.00 -12.05 -20.36
CA ARG A 27 15.48 -13.40 -20.12
C ARG A 27 14.67 -13.38 -18.84
N ILE A 28 13.40 -13.73 -18.95
CA ILE A 28 12.47 -13.81 -17.81
C ILE A 28 11.83 -15.21 -17.79
N PRO A 29 11.48 -15.75 -16.62
CA PRO A 29 10.72 -16.99 -16.53
C PRO A 29 9.41 -16.91 -17.33
N ILE A 30 9.03 -17.99 -18.03
CA ILE A 30 7.82 -18.01 -18.85
C ILE A 30 6.58 -17.64 -18.04
N THR A 31 6.50 -18.07 -16.79
CA THR A 31 5.41 -17.77 -15.86
C THR A 31 5.24 -16.27 -15.55
N LEU A 32 6.28 -15.46 -15.76
CA LEU A 32 6.27 -14.01 -15.52
C LEU A 32 6.09 -13.15 -16.77
N VAL A 33 6.10 -13.76 -17.97
CA VAL A 33 6.04 -13.04 -19.26
C VAL A 33 4.80 -12.15 -19.34
N GLU A 34 3.63 -12.69 -19.02
CA GLU A 34 2.36 -11.95 -19.04
C GLU A 34 2.37 -10.76 -18.07
N ALA A 35 2.78 -10.99 -16.81
CA ALA A 35 2.85 -9.97 -15.80
C ALA A 35 3.82 -8.83 -16.17
N VAL A 36 5.02 -9.18 -16.70
CA VAL A 36 6.01 -8.20 -17.17
C VAL A 36 5.49 -7.42 -18.37
N THR A 37 4.86 -8.10 -19.34
CA THR A 37 4.27 -7.44 -20.53
C THR A 37 3.20 -6.44 -20.13
N LYS A 38 2.29 -6.84 -19.23
CA LYS A 38 1.25 -5.96 -18.69
C LYS A 38 1.84 -4.76 -17.94
N PHE A 39 2.84 -5.00 -17.08
CA PHE A 39 3.57 -3.94 -16.37
C PHE A 39 4.19 -2.92 -17.35
N MET A 40 4.82 -3.39 -18.42
CA MET A 40 5.41 -2.50 -19.43
C MET A 40 4.35 -1.68 -20.18
N GLN A 41 3.21 -2.30 -20.55
CA GLN A 41 2.11 -1.62 -21.25
C GLN A 41 1.51 -0.50 -20.40
N THR A 42 1.38 -0.70 -19.11
CA THR A 42 0.82 0.28 -18.16
C THR A 42 1.87 1.25 -17.62
N ARG A 43 3.13 1.14 -18.07
CA ARG A 43 4.26 1.93 -17.55
C ARG A 43 4.38 1.86 -16.02
N GLY A 44 4.06 0.69 -15.44
CA GLY A 44 4.09 0.45 -14.00
C GLY A 44 2.92 1.05 -13.23
N TYR A 45 1.78 1.31 -13.88
CA TYR A 45 0.59 1.92 -13.26
C TYR A 45 0.87 3.25 -12.55
N LYS A 46 1.78 4.05 -13.11
CA LYS A 46 2.05 5.38 -12.56
C LYS A 46 0.86 6.31 -12.80
N LEU A 47 0.46 7.00 -11.75
CA LEU A 47 -0.61 7.99 -11.76
C LEU A 47 -0.01 9.39 -11.63
N PRO A 48 -0.55 10.41 -12.33
CA PRO A 48 -0.15 11.78 -12.12
C PRO A 48 -0.64 12.30 -10.78
N ILE A 49 0.22 13.01 -10.06
CA ILE A 49 -0.17 13.89 -8.97
C ILE A 49 -0.17 15.29 -9.56
N TYR A 50 -1.30 15.99 -9.46
CA TYR A 50 -1.41 17.38 -9.92
C TYR A 50 -0.98 18.33 -8.80
N SER A 51 -0.34 19.45 -9.18
CA SER A 51 0.11 20.47 -8.24
C SER A 51 -1.03 21.29 -7.65
N SER A 52 -2.16 21.37 -8.36
CA SER A 52 -3.33 22.11 -7.90
C SER A 52 -4.04 21.40 -6.74
N HIS A 53 -4.31 22.15 -5.69
CA HIS A 53 -5.18 21.70 -4.60
C HIS A 53 -6.63 22.00 -5.02
N VAL A 54 -7.47 20.97 -5.01
CA VAL A 54 -8.92 21.13 -5.25
C VAL A 54 -9.58 21.40 -3.89
N PRO A 55 -10.00 22.63 -3.59
CA PRO A 55 -10.73 22.91 -2.35
C PRO A 55 -12.08 22.20 -2.40
N ALA A 56 -12.47 21.58 -1.28
CA ALA A 56 -13.73 20.85 -1.17
C ALA A 56 -14.97 21.76 -1.13
N GLY A 57 -14.80 23.06 -1.28
CA GLY A 57 -15.86 24.07 -1.23
C GLY A 57 -16.07 24.80 -2.54
N THR A 58 -15.34 25.88 -2.78
CA THR A 58 -15.49 26.75 -3.93
C THR A 58 -14.67 26.23 -5.11
N PRO A 59 -15.24 26.15 -6.35
CA PRO A 59 -14.45 25.81 -7.53
C PRO A 59 -13.38 26.87 -7.78
N GLU A 60 -12.13 26.43 -7.91
CA GLU A 60 -11.02 27.24 -8.40
C GLU A 60 -10.50 26.65 -9.71
N ASN A 61 -9.81 27.48 -10.52
CA ASN A 61 -9.19 27.01 -11.74
C ASN A 61 -8.15 25.94 -11.40
N ALA A 62 -8.41 24.71 -11.81
CA ALA A 62 -7.45 23.62 -11.67
C ALA A 62 -6.22 23.92 -12.53
N ASP A 63 -5.06 24.00 -11.90
CA ASP A 63 -3.79 24.02 -12.63
C ASP A 63 -3.52 22.59 -13.13
N ASP A 64 -3.55 22.37 -14.44
CA ASP A 64 -3.35 21.07 -15.08
C ASP A 64 -1.89 20.59 -15.01
N ASN A 65 -1.02 21.29 -14.30
CA ASN A 65 0.39 20.93 -14.19
C ASN A 65 0.58 19.67 -13.35
N VAL A 66 1.16 18.65 -13.94
CA VAL A 66 1.55 17.41 -13.27
C VAL A 66 2.80 17.66 -12.45
N GLU A 67 2.68 17.56 -11.13
CA GLU A 67 3.81 17.65 -10.21
C GLU A 67 4.71 16.42 -10.31
N LYS A 68 4.10 15.23 -10.32
CA LYS A 68 4.85 13.97 -10.25
C LYS A 68 4.05 12.79 -10.79
N MET A 69 4.74 11.87 -11.46
CA MET A 69 4.21 10.54 -11.78
C MET A 69 4.56 9.57 -10.65
N THR A 70 3.56 9.00 -10.00
CA THR A 70 3.74 8.17 -8.80
C THR A 70 3.13 6.78 -8.97
N ASP A 71 3.85 5.75 -8.54
CA ASP A 71 3.31 4.41 -8.33
C ASP A 71 2.60 4.37 -6.97
N LEU A 72 1.33 3.99 -6.98
CA LEU A 72 0.51 3.94 -5.77
C LEU A 72 1.07 2.99 -4.71
N ASN A 73 1.68 1.86 -5.13
CA ASN A 73 2.32 0.95 -4.18
C ASN A 73 3.51 1.61 -3.48
N SER A 74 4.33 2.36 -4.24
CA SER A 74 5.46 3.10 -3.66
C SER A 74 5.01 4.21 -2.71
N LEU A 75 3.81 4.78 -2.94
CA LEU A 75 3.23 5.79 -2.06
C LEU A 75 2.72 5.19 -0.75
N LEU A 76 2.04 4.05 -0.81
CA LEU A 76 1.32 3.46 0.32
C LEU A 76 2.18 2.47 1.13
N LEU A 77 3.16 1.81 0.51
CA LEU A 77 3.86 0.68 1.11
C LEU A 77 5.32 1.03 1.41
N ARG A 78 5.67 1.14 2.69
CA ARG A 78 7.07 1.33 3.14
C ARG A 78 7.87 0.03 3.09
N ASN A 79 7.24 -1.06 3.50
CA ASN A 79 7.84 -2.41 3.58
C ASN A 79 6.94 -3.40 2.83
N PRO A 80 6.95 -3.44 1.46
CA PRO A 80 5.99 -4.24 0.69
C PRO A 80 5.97 -5.74 1.04
N LYS A 81 7.13 -6.31 1.40
CA LYS A 81 7.25 -7.73 1.78
C LYS A 81 6.63 -8.05 3.14
N GLU A 82 6.55 -7.05 4.02
CA GLU A 82 6.05 -7.17 5.40
C GLU A 82 4.66 -6.56 5.56
N THR A 83 4.07 -6.04 4.48
CA THR A 83 2.75 -5.40 4.50
C THR A 83 1.70 -6.36 3.97
N PHE A 84 0.58 -6.45 4.67
CA PHE A 84 -0.60 -7.19 4.23
C PHE A 84 -1.84 -6.30 4.26
N LEU A 85 -2.90 -6.76 3.62
CA LEU A 85 -4.20 -6.10 3.58
C LEU A 85 -5.18 -6.82 4.52
N LEU A 86 -5.95 -6.03 5.27
CA LEU A 86 -6.99 -6.52 6.15
C LEU A 86 -8.30 -5.79 5.85
N ARG A 87 -9.40 -6.54 5.73
CA ARG A 87 -10.75 -5.95 5.62
C ARG A 87 -11.33 -5.73 7.02
N VAL A 88 -11.87 -4.53 7.25
CA VAL A 88 -12.50 -4.15 8.51
C VAL A 88 -13.88 -4.80 8.62
N ILE A 89 -14.17 -5.35 9.80
CA ILE A 89 -15.47 -5.82 10.23
C ILE A 89 -15.84 -5.07 11.52
N GLY A 90 -17.07 -4.55 11.58
CA GLY A 90 -17.58 -3.79 12.73
C GLY A 90 -17.20 -2.31 12.71
N ASP A 91 -17.62 -1.60 13.78
CA ASP A 91 -17.59 -0.14 13.85
C ASP A 91 -16.79 0.41 15.06
N SER A 92 -15.96 -0.41 15.68
CA SER A 92 -15.23 -0.02 16.91
C SER A 92 -14.21 1.11 16.73
N MET A 93 -13.90 1.52 15.47
CA MET A 93 -12.94 2.56 15.11
C MET A 93 -13.55 3.68 14.27
N ILE A 94 -14.87 3.85 14.33
CA ILE A 94 -15.63 4.78 13.49
C ILE A 94 -15.22 6.24 13.72
N ASP A 95 -14.95 6.62 14.96
CA ASP A 95 -14.52 7.98 15.33
C ASP A 95 -13.08 8.29 14.87
N ALA A 96 -12.30 7.25 14.54
CA ALA A 96 -11.01 7.36 13.86
C ALA A 96 -11.12 7.35 12.33
N GLY A 97 -12.34 7.40 11.78
CA GLY A 97 -12.59 7.40 10.34
C GLY A 97 -12.44 6.05 9.66
N ILE A 98 -12.37 4.94 10.42
CA ILE A 98 -12.31 3.58 9.91
C ILE A 98 -13.69 2.94 10.03
N TYR A 99 -14.24 2.54 8.88
CA TYR A 99 -15.59 2.00 8.80
C TYR A 99 -15.58 0.54 8.35
N GLU A 100 -16.69 -0.14 8.58
CA GLU A 100 -16.89 -1.48 8.07
C GLU A 100 -16.66 -1.55 6.56
N LYS A 101 -16.05 -2.63 6.08
CA LYS A 101 -15.63 -2.89 4.69
C LYS A 101 -14.43 -2.08 4.19
N ASP A 102 -13.90 -1.14 4.95
CA ASP A 102 -12.62 -0.52 4.62
C ASP A 102 -11.52 -1.57 4.51
N MET A 103 -10.50 -1.28 3.72
CA MET A 103 -9.31 -2.09 3.61
C MET A 103 -8.13 -1.35 4.25
N LEU A 104 -7.48 -1.98 5.20
CA LEU A 104 -6.31 -1.45 5.89
C LEU A 104 -5.03 -2.02 5.28
N THR A 105 -4.01 -1.19 5.09
CA THR A 105 -2.64 -1.68 4.91
C THR A 105 -1.98 -1.79 6.28
N VAL A 106 -1.42 -2.94 6.57
CA VAL A 106 -0.86 -3.28 7.88
C VAL A 106 0.59 -3.70 7.72
N ASP A 107 1.51 -2.98 8.34
CA ASP A 107 2.95 -3.22 8.25
C ASP A 107 3.43 -3.96 9.51
N ARG A 108 3.95 -5.18 9.34
CA ARG A 108 4.45 -6.06 10.41
C ARG A 108 5.81 -5.62 10.95
N LYS A 109 6.57 -4.90 10.15
CA LYS A 109 7.93 -4.48 10.50
C LYS A 109 7.96 -3.28 11.45
N LEU A 110 6.88 -2.51 11.49
CA LEU A 110 6.79 -1.34 12.33
C LEU A 110 6.53 -1.74 13.79
N GLU A 111 7.33 -1.18 14.69
CA GLU A 111 7.06 -1.27 16.13
C GLU A 111 5.91 -0.34 16.50
N ALA A 112 4.94 -0.87 17.25
CA ALA A 112 3.78 -0.09 17.68
C ALA A 112 4.15 0.96 18.74
N ARG A 113 3.71 2.18 18.54
CA ARG A 113 3.88 3.32 19.45
C ARG A 113 2.54 3.82 19.95
N ASN A 114 2.56 4.47 21.13
CA ASN A 114 1.36 5.05 21.71
C ASN A 114 0.63 5.97 20.73
N GLY A 115 -0.67 5.78 20.60
CA GLY A 115 -1.54 6.52 19.71
C GLY A 115 -1.65 5.96 18.30
N GLN A 116 -0.85 4.96 17.93
CA GLN A 116 -0.97 4.33 16.62
C GLN A 116 -2.10 3.31 16.60
N ILE A 117 -2.72 3.18 15.44
CA ILE A 117 -3.72 2.13 15.18
C ILE A 117 -2.97 0.83 14.85
N VAL A 118 -3.30 -0.22 15.55
CA VAL A 118 -2.69 -1.54 15.38
C VAL A 118 -3.75 -2.59 15.06
N VAL A 119 -3.32 -3.64 14.39
CA VAL A 119 -4.02 -4.92 14.38
C VAL A 119 -3.36 -5.79 15.44
N ALA A 120 -4.13 -6.25 16.38
CA ALA A 120 -3.65 -7.11 17.46
C ALA A 120 -4.48 -8.38 17.57
N SER A 121 -3.86 -9.47 18.05
CA SER A 121 -4.52 -10.69 18.48
C SER A 121 -4.54 -10.71 20.00
N VAL A 122 -5.70 -10.99 20.58
CA VAL A 122 -5.91 -11.19 22.01
C VAL A 122 -6.67 -12.50 22.17
N ASP A 123 -6.07 -13.48 22.80
CA ASP A 123 -6.63 -14.82 23.02
C ASP A 123 -7.18 -15.45 21.72
N GLY A 124 -6.39 -15.31 20.62
CA GLY A 124 -6.72 -15.82 19.28
C GLY A 124 -7.72 -14.98 18.47
N GLN A 125 -8.25 -13.88 19.02
CA GLN A 125 -9.17 -13.00 18.34
C GLN A 125 -8.46 -11.74 17.83
N SER A 126 -8.57 -11.46 16.52
CA SER A 126 -7.98 -10.27 15.92
C SER A 126 -8.87 -9.05 16.09
N THR A 127 -8.26 -7.89 16.40
CA THR A 127 -8.97 -6.62 16.57
C THR A 127 -8.15 -5.44 16.06
N VAL A 128 -8.82 -4.36 15.66
CA VAL A 128 -8.21 -3.08 15.28
C VAL A 128 -8.49 -2.07 16.39
N LYS A 129 -7.45 -1.48 16.99
CA LYS A 129 -7.56 -0.54 18.11
C LYS A 129 -6.41 0.45 18.09
N ILE A 130 -6.53 1.54 18.86
CA ILE A 130 -5.40 2.39 19.20
C ILE A 130 -4.58 1.71 20.31
N PHE A 131 -3.30 1.59 20.06
CA PHE A 131 -2.34 1.06 21.01
C PHE A 131 -1.97 2.12 22.06
N ARG A 132 -2.04 1.72 23.33
CA ARG A 132 -1.56 2.50 24.47
C ARG A 132 -0.73 1.59 25.36
N ARG A 133 0.46 2.08 25.77
CA ARG A 133 1.33 1.44 26.77
C ARG A 133 1.75 2.46 27.80
N ASP A 134 1.57 2.15 29.04
CA ASP A 134 2.02 2.93 30.17
C ASP A 134 2.70 2.04 31.24
N ARG A 135 2.95 2.58 32.45
CA ARG A 135 3.54 1.83 33.57
C ARG A 135 2.65 0.70 34.08
N LYS A 136 1.36 0.70 33.78
CA LYS A 136 0.36 -0.29 34.24
C LYS A 136 0.19 -1.42 33.19
N GLY A 137 0.78 -1.27 32.00
CA GLY A 137 0.71 -2.27 30.94
C GLY A 137 0.19 -1.76 29.60
N VAL A 138 -0.41 -2.65 28.83
CA VAL A 138 -0.95 -2.36 27.51
C VAL A 138 -2.48 -2.26 27.58
N THR A 139 -3.02 -1.27 26.90
CA THR A 139 -4.47 -1.12 26.69
C THR A 139 -4.74 -0.86 25.22
N LEU A 140 -5.70 -1.55 24.65
CA LEU A 140 -6.20 -1.35 23.30
C LEU A 140 -7.47 -0.51 23.37
N MET A 141 -7.40 0.73 22.84
CA MET A 141 -8.47 1.71 22.92
C MET A 141 -9.33 1.67 21.66
N PRO A 142 -10.66 1.51 21.78
CA PRO A 142 -11.56 1.74 20.67
C PRO A 142 -11.72 3.24 20.37
N GLU A 143 -12.09 3.58 19.16
CA GLU A 143 -12.56 4.90 18.75
C GLU A 143 -14.04 4.82 18.38
N ASN A 144 -14.84 4.39 19.35
CA ASN A 144 -16.29 4.39 19.35
C ASN A 144 -16.75 4.21 20.81
N LYS A 145 -17.55 5.15 21.30
CA LYS A 145 -18.05 5.19 22.69
C LYS A 145 -18.88 3.98 23.12
N LYS A 146 -19.37 3.19 22.14
CA LYS A 146 -20.13 1.95 22.42
C LYS A 146 -19.23 0.81 22.93
N TYR A 147 -17.93 0.91 22.76
CA TYR A 147 -16.97 -0.16 23.09
C TYR A 147 -16.11 0.24 24.28
N MET A 148 -15.80 -0.73 25.11
CA MET A 148 -14.89 -0.54 26.24
C MET A 148 -13.44 -0.82 25.82
N PRO A 149 -12.47 -0.12 26.44
CA PRO A 149 -11.05 -0.43 26.28
C PRO A 149 -10.73 -1.87 26.71
N ILE A 150 -9.84 -2.54 25.96
CA ILE A 150 -9.34 -3.88 26.28
C ILE A 150 -8.01 -3.71 27.03
N LYS A 151 -7.98 -3.99 28.32
CA LYS A 151 -6.74 -4.06 29.10
C LYS A 151 -6.10 -5.43 28.89
N ILE A 152 -4.84 -5.44 28.52
CA ILE A 152 -4.07 -6.68 28.34
C ILE A 152 -3.51 -7.09 29.71
N LEU A 153 -3.92 -8.25 30.17
CA LEU A 153 -3.47 -8.86 31.41
C LEU A 153 -2.29 -9.81 31.14
N PRO A 154 -1.48 -10.15 32.16
CA PRO A 154 -0.33 -11.04 31.97
C PRO A 154 -0.69 -12.44 31.44
N GLU A 155 -1.91 -12.91 31.69
CA GLU A 155 -2.44 -14.21 31.25
C GLU A 155 -2.96 -14.22 29.82
N ASN A 156 -3.15 -13.04 29.19
CA ASN A 156 -3.65 -13.00 27.82
C ASN A 156 -2.57 -13.40 26.82
N ASP A 157 -2.94 -14.21 25.84
CA ASP A 157 -2.14 -14.46 24.65
C ASP A 157 -2.27 -13.23 23.72
N PHE A 158 -1.29 -12.31 23.84
CA PHE A 158 -1.33 -11.01 23.17
C PHE A 158 -0.19 -10.84 22.18
N HIS A 159 -0.55 -10.56 20.93
CA HIS A 159 0.40 -10.26 19.86
C HIS A 159 -0.05 -9.06 19.04
N ILE A 160 0.88 -8.16 18.70
CA ILE A 160 0.67 -7.13 17.70
C ILE A 160 0.99 -7.73 16.33
N LEU A 161 -0.01 -7.83 15.47
CA LEU A 161 0.12 -8.37 14.12
C LEU A 161 0.72 -7.35 13.15
N GLY A 162 0.60 -6.04 13.45
CA GLY A 162 1.22 -4.94 12.71
C GLY A 162 0.57 -3.60 12.99
N VAL A 163 1.20 -2.56 12.46
CA VAL A 163 0.73 -1.16 12.55
C VAL A 163 -0.05 -0.82 11.29
N VAL A 164 -1.23 -0.23 11.44
CA VAL A 164 -2.03 0.27 10.33
C VAL A 164 -1.36 1.52 9.78
N THR A 165 -1.08 1.53 8.48
CA THR A 165 -0.43 2.65 7.79
C THR A 165 -1.37 3.46 6.92
N ASN A 166 -2.37 2.81 6.31
CA ASN A 166 -3.36 3.50 5.46
C ASN A 166 -4.73 2.83 5.56
N VAL A 167 -5.75 3.61 5.23
CA VAL A 167 -7.12 3.15 5.01
C VAL A 167 -7.46 3.36 3.54
N ILE A 168 -7.97 2.34 2.89
CA ILE A 168 -8.40 2.37 1.49
C ILE A 168 -9.91 2.13 1.45
N ARG A 169 -10.65 3.11 0.97
CA ARG A 169 -12.10 3.06 0.80
C ARG A 169 -12.47 3.28 -0.65
N LYS A 170 -13.34 2.43 -1.17
CA LYS A 170 -13.97 2.65 -2.48
C LYS A 170 -15.29 3.35 -2.28
N PHE A 171 -15.49 4.43 -3.01
CA PHE A 171 -16.80 5.06 -3.17
C PHE A 171 -17.38 4.50 -4.48
N SER A 172 -18.48 3.79 -4.39
CA SER A 172 -19.20 3.21 -5.53
C SER A 172 -20.50 3.93 -5.72
#